data_ae325a9f38532e540cf19a2e194aa7ab
#
_entry.id   ae325a9f38532e540cf19a2e194aa7ab
#
_cell.length_a   1.000
_cell.length_b   1.000
_cell.length_c   1.000
_cell.angle_alpha   90.00
_cell.angle_beta   90.00
_cell.angle_gamma   90.00
#
_symmetry.space_group_name_H-M   'P 1'
#
loop_
_entity.id
_entity.type
_entity.pdbx_description
1 polymer ?
#
loop_
_entity_poly.entity_id
_entity_poly.type
_entity_poly.pdbx_seq_one_letter_code
_entity_poly.pdbx_strand_id
1 'polypeptide(L)'
;MVKPSPARDRSVTRDPDATREAILAAATHEFAQHGLAGARVDRIAERAGINKRMLYYYFGQKESLFLAVLEGAYQRIRAEEHKLNLTQVEPTEAIRRLIAFTWNYYIANPEFLTLLNSENLNR
;
A
#
# COMPACT_ATOMS: atom_id res chain seq x y z
N MET A 1 -25.09 -25.47 -15.82
CA MET A 1 -25.00 -24.82 -15.69
C MET A 1 -24.17 -24.31 -15.69
N VAL A 2 -24.08 -24.17 -15.91
CA VAL A 2 -23.27 -23.65 -15.84
C VAL A 2 -23.19 -22.67 -15.19
N LYS A 3 -22.58 -22.59 -14.81
CA LYS A 3 -22.53 -21.66 -14.07
C LYS A 3 -22.22 -20.46 -14.69
N PRO A 4 -22.75 -19.45 -14.28
CA PRO A 4 -22.48 -18.16 -14.81
C PRO A 4 -21.04 -17.91 -14.77
N SER A 5 -20.58 -17.02 -15.57
CA SER A 5 -19.19 -16.69 -15.61
C SER A 5 -18.70 -16.34 -14.22
N PRO A 6 -17.73 -17.06 -13.70
CA PRO A 6 -17.19 -16.72 -12.40
C PRO A 6 -16.60 -15.32 -12.36
N ALA A 7 -16.03 -14.87 -13.46
CA ALA A 7 -15.43 -13.55 -13.48
C ALA A 7 -16.46 -12.47 -13.26
N ARG A 8 -17.61 -12.59 -13.93
CA ARG A 8 -18.66 -11.61 -13.74
C ARG A 8 -19.22 -11.66 -12.34
N ASP A 9 -19.39 -12.85 -11.83
CA ASP A 9 -19.90 -12.99 -10.47
C ASP A 9 -18.95 -12.38 -9.48
N ARG A 10 -17.65 -12.56 -9.68
CA ARG A 10 -16.70 -12.01 -8.76
C ARG A 10 -16.75 -10.50 -8.72
N SER A 11 -16.96 -9.85 -9.86
CA SER A 11 -16.99 -8.41 -9.88
C SER A 11 -18.17 -7.87 -9.10
N VAL A 12 -19.27 -8.62 -9.05
CA VAL A 12 -20.46 -8.20 -8.35
C VAL A 12 -20.43 -8.62 -6.89
N THR A 13 -19.96 -9.83 -6.65
CA THR A 13 -20.05 -10.42 -5.33
C THR A 13 -18.70 -10.47 -4.62
N ARG A 14 -17.74 -9.71 -5.12
CA ARG A 14 -16.43 -9.71 -4.55
C ARG A 14 -16.48 -9.32 -3.08
N ASP A 15 -15.72 -10.05 -2.31
CA ASP A 15 -15.53 -9.75 -0.91
C ASP A 15 -15.06 -8.30 -0.77
N PRO A 16 -15.71 -7.50 0.08
CA PRO A 16 -15.29 -6.11 0.27
C PRO A 16 -13.82 -5.98 0.69
N ASP A 17 -13.33 -6.90 1.50
CA ASP A 17 -11.93 -6.86 1.90
C ASP A 17 -11.01 -7.09 0.70
N ALA A 18 -11.37 -8.02 -0.17
CA ALA A 18 -10.57 -8.28 -1.36
C ALA A 18 -10.58 -7.07 -2.30
N THR A 19 -11.72 -6.40 -2.42
CA THR A 19 -11.81 -5.20 -3.24
C THR A 19 -10.93 -4.10 -2.66
N ARG A 20 -11.01 -3.91 -1.35
CA ARG A 20 -10.22 -2.90 -0.68
C ARG A 20 -8.73 -3.14 -0.90
N GLU A 21 -8.29 -4.38 -0.78
CA GLU A 21 -6.90 -4.72 -0.99
C GLU A 21 -6.47 -4.49 -2.43
N ALA A 22 -7.35 -4.79 -3.39
CA ALA A 22 -7.03 -4.55 -4.80
C ALA A 22 -6.84 -3.07 -5.06
N ILE A 23 -7.69 -2.24 -4.46
CA ILE A 23 -7.56 -0.79 -4.61
C ILE A 23 -6.26 -0.31 -3.99
N LEU A 24 -5.93 -0.79 -2.80
CA LEU A 24 -4.71 -0.35 -2.12
C LEU A 24 -3.46 -0.77 -2.90
N ALA A 25 -3.46 -1.96 -3.47
CA ALA A 25 -2.31 -2.41 -4.26
C ALA A 25 -2.15 -1.55 -5.51
N ALA A 26 -3.25 -1.27 -6.20
CA ALA A 26 -3.22 -0.43 -7.40
C ALA A 26 -2.79 0.99 -7.04
N ALA A 27 -3.29 1.51 -5.92
CA ALA A 27 -2.96 2.86 -5.49
C ALA A 27 -1.49 2.96 -5.10
N THR A 28 -0.98 1.94 -4.43
CA THR A 28 0.43 1.93 -4.04
C THR A 28 1.31 2.07 -5.28
N HIS A 29 0.99 1.32 -6.32
CA HIS A 29 1.76 1.39 -7.56
C HIS A 29 1.69 2.78 -8.17
N GLU A 30 0.47 3.34 -8.24
CA GLU A 30 0.29 4.64 -8.87
C GLU A 30 1.00 5.75 -8.08
N PHE A 31 0.83 5.76 -6.77
CA PHE A 31 1.45 6.78 -5.94
C PHE A 31 2.98 6.66 -5.94
N ALA A 32 3.49 5.43 -5.96
CA ALA A 32 4.93 5.23 -5.97
C ALA A 32 5.54 5.76 -7.27
N GLN A 33 4.80 5.69 -8.36
CA GLN A 33 5.31 6.15 -9.65
C GLN A 33 5.13 7.63 -9.87
N HIS A 34 4.04 8.19 -9.39
CA HIS A 34 3.66 9.55 -9.75
C HIS A 34 3.53 10.51 -8.58
N GLY A 35 3.71 10.03 -7.35
CA GLY A 35 3.51 10.87 -6.18
C GLY A 35 2.03 11.16 -5.98
N LEU A 36 1.74 11.87 -4.91
CA LEU A 36 0.35 12.22 -4.61
C LEU A 36 -0.21 13.16 -5.67
N ALA A 37 0.55 14.20 -6.01
CA ALA A 37 0.04 15.20 -6.94
C ALA A 37 -0.17 14.64 -8.34
N GLY A 38 0.72 13.75 -8.77
CA GLY A 38 0.66 13.24 -10.14
C GLY A 38 -0.18 11.99 -10.32
N ALA A 39 -0.61 11.36 -9.23
CA ALA A 39 -1.38 10.14 -9.32
C ALA A 39 -2.78 10.42 -9.85
N ARG A 40 -3.31 9.46 -10.60
CA ARG A 40 -4.62 9.60 -11.21
C ARG A 40 -5.55 8.52 -10.74
N VAL A 41 -6.67 8.94 -10.18
CA VAL A 41 -7.68 8.02 -9.67
C VAL A 41 -8.21 7.13 -10.79
N ASP A 42 -8.30 7.65 -12.01
CA ASP A 42 -8.73 6.87 -13.16
C ASP A 42 -7.84 5.63 -13.33
N ARG A 43 -6.54 5.84 -13.28
CA ARG A 43 -5.60 4.74 -13.47
C ARG A 43 -5.66 3.74 -12.33
N ILE A 44 -5.85 4.25 -11.12
CA ILE A 44 -5.96 3.37 -9.97
C ILE A 44 -7.18 2.46 -10.11
N ALA A 45 -8.32 3.05 -10.46
CA ALA A 45 -9.54 2.28 -10.61
C ALA A 45 -9.41 1.24 -11.71
N GLU A 46 -8.83 1.63 -12.84
CA GLU A 46 -8.65 0.72 -13.95
C GLU A 46 -7.76 -0.45 -13.55
N ARG A 47 -6.66 -0.17 -12.89
CA ARG A 47 -5.73 -1.20 -12.46
C ARG A 47 -6.37 -2.14 -11.43
N ALA A 48 -7.22 -1.59 -10.58
CA ALA A 48 -7.91 -2.40 -9.57
C ALA A 48 -9.08 -3.18 -10.15
N GLY A 49 -9.48 -2.88 -11.37
CA GLY A 49 -10.58 -3.59 -12.00
C GLY A 49 -11.94 -3.14 -11.52
N ILE A 50 -12.08 -1.88 -11.14
CA ILE A 50 -13.36 -1.35 -10.67
C ILE A 50 -13.58 0.01 -11.32
N ASN A 51 -14.79 0.56 -11.15
CA ASN A 51 -15.03 1.89 -11.65
C ASN A 51 -14.69 2.93 -10.59
N LYS A 52 -14.60 4.18 -11.00
CA LYS A 52 -14.18 5.26 -10.15
C LYS A 52 -15.15 5.50 -8.99
N ARG A 53 -16.45 5.30 -9.26
CA ARG A 53 -17.46 5.51 -8.22
C ARG A 53 -17.23 4.55 -7.06
N MET A 54 -16.92 3.30 -7.37
CA MET A 54 -16.66 2.32 -6.33
C MET A 54 -15.42 2.67 -5.55
N LEU A 55 -14.40 3.17 -6.23
CA LEU A 55 -13.19 3.59 -5.55
C LEU A 55 -13.49 4.69 -4.54
N TYR A 56 -14.25 5.71 -4.95
CA TYR A 56 -14.62 6.77 -4.04
C TYR A 56 -15.49 6.28 -2.89
N TYR A 57 -16.30 5.30 -3.14
CA TYR A 57 -17.12 4.72 -2.07
C TYR A 57 -16.25 4.13 -0.98
N TYR A 58 -15.18 3.43 -1.37
CA TYR A 58 -14.31 2.78 -0.39
C TYR A 58 -13.38 3.76 0.32
N PHE A 59 -12.87 4.74 -0.37
CA PHE A 59 -11.79 5.55 0.19
C PHE A 59 -12.04 7.06 0.18
N GLY A 60 -13.06 7.52 -0.49
CA GLY A 60 -13.33 8.94 -0.55
C GLY A 60 -12.39 9.60 -1.54
N GLN A 61 -11.64 10.57 -1.06
CA GLN A 61 -10.78 11.36 -1.93
C GLN A 61 -9.43 10.72 -2.15
N LYS A 62 -8.72 11.24 -3.15
CA LYS A 62 -7.38 10.76 -3.46
C LYS A 62 -6.45 10.86 -2.25
N GLU A 63 -6.58 11.96 -1.50
CA GLU A 63 -5.75 12.15 -0.32
C GLU A 63 -6.01 11.13 0.75
N SER A 64 -7.27 10.76 0.94
CA SER A 64 -7.62 9.72 1.90
C SER A 64 -7.03 8.38 1.49
N LEU A 65 -7.08 8.11 0.19
CA LEU A 65 -6.51 6.87 -0.34
C LEU A 65 -5.00 6.86 -0.13
N PHE A 66 -4.35 7.99 -0.35
CA PHE A 66 -2.91 8.09 -0.15
C PHE A 66 -2.54 7.80 1.30
N LEU A 67 -3.32 8.37 2.25
CA LEU A 67 -3.07 8.10 3.66
C LEU A 67 -3.24 6.63 4.00
N ALA A 68 -4.23 5.97 3.40
CA ALA A 68 -4.40 4.55 3.63
C ALA A 68 -3.21 3.75 3.11
N VAL A 69 -2.68 4.14 1.96
CA VAL A 69 -1.50 3.49 1.40
C VAL A 69 -0.31 3.68 2.32
N LEU A 70 -0.10 4.90 2.81
CA LEU A 70 1.00 5.18 3.74
C LEU A 70 0.86 4.37 5.02
N GLU A 71 -0.34 4.34 5.56
CA GLU A 71 -0.58 3.60 6.80
C GLU A 71 -0.23 2.13 6.63
N GLY A 72 -0.66 1.54 5.51
CA GLY A 72 -0.32 0.16 5.23
C GLY A 72 1.17 -0.07 5.08
N ALA A 73 1.86 0.88 4.44
CA ALA A 73 3.30 0.76 4.27
C ALA A 73 4.02 0.82 5.61
N TYR A 74 3.60 1.74 6.48
CA TYR A 74 4.20 1.82 7.80
C TYR A 74 3.92 0.58 8.63
N GLN A 75 2.72 0.04 8.52
CA GLN A 75 2.39 -1.17 9.27
C GLN A 75 3.27 -2.33 8.83
N ARG A 76 3.54 -2.43 7.53
CA ARG A 76 4.38 -3.51 7.04
C ARG A 76 5.82 -3.41 7.55
N ILE A 77 6.38 -2.21 7.54
CA ILE A 77 7.76 -2.07 8.00
C ILE A 77 7.83 -2.30 9.51
N ARG A 78 6.83 -1.85 10.26
CA ARG A 78 6.82 -2.09 11.70
C ARG A 78 6.69 -3.57 12.02
N ALA A 79 5.89 -4.28 11.25
CA ALA A 79 5.76 -5.72 11.46
C ALA A 79 7.09 -6.44 11.23
N GLU A 80 7.83 -6.01 10.21
CA GLU A 80 9.14 -6.61 9.95
C GLU A 80 10.14 -6.23 11.03
N GLU A 81 10.09 -4.98 11.49
CA GLU A 81 10.96 -4.56 12.58
C GLU A 81 10.73 -5.38 13.85
N HIS A 82 9.47 -5.69 14.09
CA HIS A 82 9.13 -6.44 15.30
C HIS A 82 9.83 -7.79 15.34
N LYS A 83 10.07 -8.37 14.17
CA LYS A 83 10.75 -9.67 14.09
C LYS A 83 12.21 -9.61 14.48
N LEU A 84 12.78 -8.42 14.60
CA LEU A 84 14.17 -8.25 14.96
C LEU A 84 14.44 -8.52 16.43
N ASN A 85 13.41 -8.52 17.26
CA ASN A 85 13.52 -8.78 18.70
C ASN A 85 14.53 -7.84 19.34
N LEU A 86 14.40 -6.55 19.08
CA LEU A 86 15.37 -5.57 19.52
C LEU A 86 15.47 -5.48 21.04
N THR A 87 14.40 -5.80 21.76
CA THR A 87 14.41 -5.74 23.21
C THR A 87 15.04 -6.98 23.86
N GLN A 88 15.37 -7.97 23.05
CA GLN A 88 15.93 -9.23 23.54
C GLN A 88 17.44 -9.28 23.46
N VAL A 89 18.08 -8.22 22.99
CA VAL A 89 19.52 -8.22 22.77
C VAL A 89 20.13 -6.99 23.39
N GLU A 90 21.46 -6.97 23.44
CA GLU A 90 22.20 -5.83 23.93
C GLU A 90 21.88 -4.59 23.11
N PRO A 91 21.89 -3.40 23.72
CA PRO A 91 21.56 -2.19 22.97
C PRO A 91 22.42 -1.98 21.72
N THR A 92 23.72 -2.29 21.80
CA THR A 92 24.59 -2.15 20.65
C THR A 92 24.17 -3.07 19.52
N GLU A 93 23.83 -4.30 19.88
CA GLU A 93 23.37 -5.26 18.87
C GLU A 93 22.03 -4.84 18.30
N ALA A 94 21.14 -4.28 19.15
CA ALA A 94 19.85 -3.81 18.68
C ALA A 94 20.02 -2.72 17.61
N ILE A 95 20.93 -1.78 17.86
CA ILE A 95 21.19 -0.72 16.89
C ILE A 95 21.74 -1.29 15.60
N ARG A 96 22.65 -2.23 15.71
CA ARG A 96 23.22 -2.86 14.52
C ARG A 96 22.14 -3.55 13.68
N ARG A 97 21.25 -4.29 14.34
CA ARG A 97 20.16 -4.97 13.64
C ARG A 97 19.22 -3.98 12.95
N LEU A 98 18.90 -2.90 13.66
CA LEU A 98 17.98 -1.92 13.12
C LEU A 98 18.58 -1.22 11.90
N ILE A 99 19.85 -0.85 11.98
CA ILE A 99 20.51 -0.19 10.85
C ILE A 99 20.55 -1.13 9.64
N ALA A 100 20.96 -2.37 9.86
CA ALA A 100 21.03 -3.33 8.76
C ALA A 100 19.66 -3.59 8.16
N PHE A 101 18.65 -3.73 9.03
CA PHE A 101 17.29 -3.96 8.55
C PHE A 101 16.79 -2.79 7.72
N THR A 102 16.97 -1.57 8.22
CA THR A 102 16.47 -0.37 7.54
C THR A 102 17.11 -0.26 6.15
N TRP A 103 18.40 -0.43 6.09
CA TRP A 103 19.13 -0.37 4.82
C TRP A 103 18.58 -1.41 3.83
N ASN A 104 18.49 -2.65 4.30
CA ASN A 104 18.04 -3.73 3.42
C ASN A 104 16.58 -3.57 3.02
N TYR A 105 15.76 -3.06 3.94
CA TYR A 105 14.34 -2.88 3.64
C TYR A 105 14.14 -1.84 2.55
N TYR A 106 14.87 -0.73 2.63
CA TYR A 106 14.74 0.33 1.63
C TYR A 106 15.22 -0.14 0.27
N ILE A 107 16.29 -0.93 0.24
CA ILE A 107 16.77 -1.47 -1.02
C ILE A 107 15.76 -2.43 -1.63
N ALA A 108 15.15 -3.26 -0.80
CA ALA A 108 14.19 -4.25 -1.28
C ALA A 108 12.84 -3.65 -1.60
N ASN A 109 12.53 -2.47 -1.04
CA ASN A 109 11.23 -1.84 -1.19
C ASN A 109 11.38 -0.38 -1.59
N PRO A 110 11.86 -0.13 -2.81
CA PRO A 110 12.08 1.26 -3.23
C PRO A 110 10.80 2.08 -3.27
N GLU A 111 9.65 1.45 -3.43
CA GLU A 111 8.38 2.15 -3.43
C GLU A 111 8.11 2.82 -2.09
N PHE A 112 8.54 2.18 -1.01
CA PHE A 112 8.32 2.76 0.32
C PHE A 112 9.04 4.10 0.45
N LEU A 113 10.27 4.16 -0.03
CA LEU A 113 11.04 5.39 0.03
C LEU A 113 10.41 6.47 -0.83
N THR A 114 9.93 6.09 -2.02
CA THR A 114 9.25 7.04 -2.89
C THR A 114 7.99 7.59 -2.24
N LEU A 115 7.23 6.73 -1.58
CA LEU A 115 6.02 7.17 -0.89
C LEU A 115 6.34 8.13 0.24
N LEU A 116 7.40 7.88 1.00
CA LEU A 116 7.81 8.78 2.06
C LEU A 116 8.22 10.14 1.51
N ASN A 117 8.96 10.14 0.43
CA ASN A 117 9.37 11.38 -0.19
C ASN A 117 8.19 12.17 -0.71
N SER A 118 7.21 11.49 -1.28
CA SER A 118 6.02 12.15 -1.78
C SER A 118 5.25 12.80 -0.64
N GLU A 119 5.14 12.11 0.48
CA GLU A 119 4.43 12.65 1.63
C GLU A 119 5.15 13.88 2.16
N ASN A 120 6.47 13.83 2.22
CA ASN A 120 7.26 14.96 2.70
C ASN A 120 7.11 16.17 1.79
N LEU A 121 7.06 15.95 0.49
CA LEU A 121 6.95 17.06 -0.46
C LEU A 121 5.58 17.74 -0.39
N ASN A 122 4.59 17.06 0.14
CA ASN A 122 3.24 17.60 0.21
C ASN A 122 2.89 18.17 1.57
N ARG A 123 3.85 18.28 2.47
CA ARG A 123 3.58 18.82 3.79
C ARG A 123 3.67 20.33 3.85
#